data_3f62bcc9fc8f1d6e958d668c560ca897
#
_entry.id   3f62bcc9fc8f1d6e958d668c560ca897
#
_cell.length_a   1.000
_cell.length_b   1.000
_cell.length_c   1.000
_cell.angle_alpha   90.00
_cell.angle_beta   90.00
_cell.angle_gamma   90.00
#
_symmetry.space_group_name_H-M   'P 1'
#
loop_
_entity.id
_entity.type
_entity.pdbx_description
1 polymer ?
#
loop_
_entity_poly.entity_id
_entity_poly.type
_entity_poly.pdbx_seq_one_letter_code
_entity_poly.pdbx_strand_id
1 'polypeptide(L)'
;MAEIRAATDATFEELVLNNDKPVVVDFWAAWCGPCKMVAPEMEKIAQKYEGTVDVVKVDVDANPGLSRSFNIMSIPTIAFFRPGQQPMGVAGARPMEAIEAHFGLAQYATEAADTTEAAATEA
;
A
#
# COMPACT_ATOMS: atom_id res chain seq x y z
N MET A 1 -15.31 -1.88 7.83
CA MET A 1 -14.06 -1.16 8.05
C MET A 1 -12.92 -1.88 7.39
N ALA A 2 -12.07 -1.11 6.73
CA ALA A 2 -10.91 -1.69 6.06
C ALA A 2 -9.85 -2.07 7.08
N GLU A 3 -9.16 -3.15 6.82
CA GLU A 3 -8.15 -3.68 7.71
C GLU A 3 -6.78 -3.62 7.06
N ILE A 4 -5.78 -3.16 7.80
CA ILE A 4 -4.40 -3.20 7.35
C ILE A 4 -3.69 -4.29 8.13
N ARG A 5 -3.32 -5.36 7.45
CA ARG A 5 -2.66 -6.49 8.08
C ARG A 5 -1.16 -6.28 8.14
N ALA A 6 -0.55 -6.80 9.20
CA ALA A 6 0.90 -6.84 9.31
C ALA A 6 1.40 -8.10 8.62
N ALA A 7 2.27 -7.94 7.63
CA ALA A 7 2.90 -9.07 6.98
C ALA A 7 4.29 -9.28 7.57
N THR A 8 4.72 -10.53 7.64
CA THR A 8 6.02 -10.90 8.20
C THR A 8 6.82 -11.67 7.15
N ASP A 9 8.09 -11.96 7.47
CA ASP A 9 8.91 -12.80 6.60
C ASP A 9 8.20 -14.12 6.29
N ALA A 10 7.42 -14.64 7.24
CA ALA A 10 6.74 -15.93 7.07
C ALA A 10 5.43 -15.81 6.29
N THR A 11 4.75 -14.65 6.33
CA THR A 11 3.40 -14.52 5.75
C THR A 11 3.34 -13.66 4.49
N PHE A 12 4.43 -13.00 4.12
CA PHE A 12 4.41 -12.06 3.00
C PHE A 12 4.02 -12.73 1.69
N GLU A 13 4.54 -13.91 1.44
CA GLU A 13 4.22 -14.62 0.21
C GLU A 13 2.72 -14.84 0.08
N GLU A 14 2.10 -15.32 1.15
CA GLU A 14 0.67 -15.60 1.12
C GLU A 14 -0.16 -14.30 1.03
N LEU A 15 0.18 -13.30 1.83
CA LEU A 15 -0.63 -12.09 1.91
C LEU A 15 -0.45 -11.17 0.71
N VAL A 16 0.72 -11.18 0.09
CA VAL A 16 1.05 -10.22 -0.96
C VAL A 16 1.30 -10.89 -2.30
N LEU A 17 2.27 -11.80 -2.37
CA LEU A 17 2.70 -12.34 -3.65
C LEU A 17 1.66 -13.25 -4.29
N ASN A 18 0.94 -14.01 -3.46
CA ASN A 18 -0.09 -14.93 -3.94
C ASN A 18 -1.50 -14.35 -3.85
N ASN A 19 -1.61 -13.07 -3.59
CA ASN A 19 -2.91 -12.41 -3.50
C ASN A 19 -3.45 -12.17 -4.90
N ASP A 20 -4.72 -12.46 -5.12
CA ASP A 20 -5.38 -12.21 -6.41
C ASP A 20 -5.57 -10.73 -6.68
N LYS A 21 -5.59 -9.92 -5.63
CA LYS A 21 -5.78 -8.47 -5.73
C LYS A 21 -4.44 -7.75 -5.67
N PRO A 22 -4.37 -6.54 -6.23
CA PRO A 22 -3.19 -5.69 -6.00
C PRO A 22 -3.05 -5.36 -4.52
N VAL A 23 -1.81 -5.17 -4.08
CA VAL A 23 -1.52 -4.91 -2.67
C VAL A 23 -0.56 -3.74 -2.54
N VAL A 24 -0.94 -2.77 -1.71
CA VAL A 24 -0.05 -1.66 -1.34
C VAL A 24 0.64 -2.06 -0.04
N VAL A 25 1.96 -1.96 -0.01
CA VAL A 25 2.76 -2.39 1.14
C VAL A 25 3.49 -1.18 1.72
N ASP A 26 3.34 -0.97 3.02
CA ASP A 26 4.00 0.12 3.75
C ASP A 26 5.15 -0.48 4.57
N PHE A 27 6.38 -0.22 4.15
CA PHE A 27 7.58 -0.61 4.92
C PHE A 27 7.88 0.49 5.92
N TRP A 28 7.86 0.17 7.20
CA TRP A 28 7.91 1.16 8.28
C TRP A 28 8.70 0.64 9.47
N ALA A 29 8.96 1.51 10.44
CA ALA A 29 9.54 1.12 11.74
C ALA A 29 9.00 2.03 12.81
N ALA A 30 8.99 1.54 14.05
CA ALA A 30 8.41 2.28 15.18
C ALA A 30 9.16 3.58 15.47
N TRP A 31 10.47 3.62 15.20
CA TRP A 31 11.30 4.80 15.46
C TRP A 31 11.24 5.85 14.34
N CYS A 32 10.53 5.57 13.28
CA CYS A 32 10.54 6.40 12.07
C CYS A 32 9.44 7.45 12.14
N GLY A 33 9.84 8.72 12.31
CA GLY A 33 8.88 9.82 12.36
C GLY A 33 8.04 9.98 11.11
N PRO A 34 8.67 10.05 9.90
CA PRO A 34 7.89 10.17 8.67
C PRO A 34 6.94 9.00 8.41
N CYS A 35 7.27 7.80 8.91
CA CYS A 35 6.37 6.65 8.78
C CYS A 35 5.04 6.91 9.49
N LYS A 36 5.07 7.66 10.59
CA LYS A 36 3.85 7.99 11.33
C LYS A 36 2.95 8.93 10.55
N MET A 37 3.52 9.73 9.65
CA MET A 37 2.72 10.60 8.78
C MET A 37 2.04 9.80 7.67
N VAL A 38 2.64 8.69 7.27
CA VAL A 38 2.08 7.84 6.22
C VAL A 38 0.98 6.95 6.73
N ALA A 39 1.02 6.55 8.00
CA ALA A 39 0.05 5.60 8.54
C ALA A 39 -1.40 6.01 8.27
N PRO A 40 -1.83 7.26 8.55
CA PRO A 40 -3.20 7.63 8.25
C PRO A 40 -3.51 7.64 6.76
N GLU A 41 -2.50 7.90 5.90
CA GLU A 41 -2.70 7.85 4.46
C GLU A 41 -2.95 6.42 3.98
N MET A 42 -2.25 5.46 4.60
CA MET A 42 -2.49 4.05 4.30
C MET A 42 -3.91 3.64 4.69
N GLU A 43 -4.40 4.14 5.81
CA GLU A 43 -5.77 3.85 6.23
C GLU A 43 -6.79 4.41 5.25
N LYS A 44 -6.54 5.61 4.73
CA LYS A 44 -7.42 6.18 3.71
C LYS A 44 -7.45 5.33 2.46
N ILE A 45 -6.29 4.83 2.03
CA ILE A 45 -6.22 3.97 0.86
C ILE A 45 -6.96 2.67 1.13
N ALA A 46 -6.74 2.07 2.30
CA ALA A 46 -7.42 0.82 2.65
C ALA A 46 -8.93 0.97 2.61
N GLN A 47 -9.45 2.09 3.10
CA GLN A 47 -10.89 2.33 3.11
C GLN A 47 -11.43 2.60 1.70
N LYS A 48 -10.72 3.43 0.93
CA LYS A 48 -11.19 3.81 -0.39
C LYS A 48 -11.23 2.62 -1.36
N TYR A 49 -10.26 1.73 -1.23
CA TYR A 49 -10.11 0.61 -2.16
C TYR A 49 -10.48 -0.72 -1.54
N GLU A 50 -11.25 -0.70 -0.47
CA GLU A 50 -11.67 -1.93 0.19
C GLU A 50 -12.34 -2.86 -0.80
N GLY A 51 -11.88 -4.12 -0.85
CA GLY A 51 -12.40 -5.12 -1.77
C GLY A 51 -11.66 -5.18 -3.10
N THR A 52 -10.93 -4.15 -3.50
CA THR A 52 -10.23 -4.15 -4.79
C THR A 52 -8.71 -4.06 -4.65
N VAL A 53 -8.23 -3.40 -3.60
CA VAL A 53 -6.80 -3.31 -3.31
C VAL A 53 -6.62 -3.58 -1.82
N ASP A 54 -5.72 -4.49 -1.50
CA ASP A 54 -5.39 -4.73 -0.09
C ASP A 54 -4.24 -3.83 0.32
N VAL A 55 -4.17 -3.52 1.61
CA VAL A 55 -3.05 -2.75 2.17
C VAL A 55 -2.45 -3.57 3.29
N VAL A 56 -1.14 -3.76 3.25
CA VAL A 56 -0.42 -4.42 4.34
C VAL A 56 0.74 -3.55 4.79
N LYS A 57 1.23 -3.81 5.99
CA LYS A 57 2.39 -3.10 6.52
C LYS A 57 3.44 -4.12 6.93
N VAL A 58 4.72 -3.72 6.80
CA VAL A 58 5.85 -4.56 7.15
C VAL A 58 6.79 -3.76 8.05
N ASP A 59 6.99 -4.25 9.27
CA ASP A 59 7.95 -3.68 10.20
C ASP A 59 9.33 -4.17 9.78
N VAL A 60 10.19 -3.25 9.29
CA VAL A 60 11.49 -3.66 8.74
C VAL A 60 12.44 -4.18 9.81
N ASP A 61 12.27 -3.75 11.06
CA ASP A 61 13.13 -4.23 12.14
C ASP A 61 12.80 -5.67 12.52
N ALA A 62 11.51 -5.99 12.52
CA ALA A 62 11.07 -7.34 12.88
C ALA A 62 11.22 -8.31 11.70
N ASN A 63 11.33 -7.79 10.47
CA ASN A 63 11.32 -8.62 9.28
C ASN A 63 12.49 -8.27 8.34
N PRO A 64 13.72 -8.51 8.80
CA PRO A 64 14.89 -8.13 8.01
C PRO A 64 15.04 -8.91 6.71
N GLY A 65 14.44 -10.09 6.61
CA GLY A 65 14.46 -10.86 5.37
C GLY A 65 13.76 -10.12 4.25
N LEU A 66 12.58 -9.57 4.52
CA LEU A 66 11.85 -8.81 3.53
C LEU A 66 12.57 -7.52 3.17
N SER A 67 13.12 -6.84 4.17
CA SER A 67 13.85 -5.61 3.94
C SER A 67 15.03 -5.85 2.98
N ARG A 68 15.75 -6.94 3.16
CA ARG A 68 16.85 -7.30 2.28
C ARG A 68 16.37 -7.72 0.90
N SER A 69 15.34 -8.56 0.86
CA SER A 69 14.84 -9.10 -0.41
C SER A 69 14.39 -7.99 -1.35
N PHE A 70 13.78 -6.95 -0.82
CA PHE A 70 13.30 -5.85 -1.64
C PHE A 70 14.21 -4.63 -1.61
N ASN A 71 15.40 -4.80 -1.02
CA ASN A 71 16.43 -3.76 -1.02
C ASN A 71 15.89 -2.44 -0.48
N ILE A 72 15.25 -2.50 0.68
CA ILE A 72 14.66 -1.31 1.31
C ILE A 72 15.80 -0.49 1.93
N MET A 73 16.13 0.62 1.31
CA MET A 73 17.25 1.46 1.72
C MET A 73 16.82 2.59 2.65
N SER A 74 15.57 2.96 2.61
CA SER A 74 15.05 4.04 3.45
C SER A 74 13.59 3.77 3.75
N ILE A 75 13.07 4.37 4.82
CA ILE A 75 11.67 4.25 5.20
C ILE A 75 11.09 5.61 5.53
N PRO A 76 9.79 5.81 5.27
CA PRO A 76 8.89 4.82 4.71
C PRO A 76 9.18 4.55 3.23
N THR A 77 8.97 3.33 2.80
CA THR A 77 8.92 2.98 1.39
C THR A 77 7.57 2.34 1.15
N ILE A 78 6.86 2.83 0.16
CA ILE A 78 5.55 2.30 -0.20
C ILE A 78 5.70 1.56 -1.50
N ALA A 79 5.28 0.30 -1.52
CA ALA A 79 5.41 -0.55 -2.70
C ALA A 79 4.05 -1.00 -3.17
N PHE A 80 3.93 -1.33 -4.44
CA PHE A 80 2.69 -1.77 -5.04
C PHE A 80 2.94 -3.07 -5.80
N PHE A 81 2.26 -4.13 -5.37
CA PHE A 81 2.40 -5.46 -5.96
C PHE A 81 1.11 -5.82 -6.68
N ARG A 82 1.25 -6.34 -7.90
CA ARG A 82 0.10 -6.76 -8.71
C ARG A 82 0.39 -8.15 -9.26
N PRO A 83 -0.64 -9.00 -9.38
CA PRO A 83 -0.43 -10.35 -9.91
C PRO A 83 0.27 -10.32 -11.26
N GLY A 84 1.34 -11.08 -11.39
CA GLY A 84 2.05 -11.25 -12.66
C GLY A 84 2.82 -10.05 -13.16
N GLN A 85 3.01 -9.01 -12.33
CA GLN A 85 3.71 -7.80 -12.77
C GLN A 85 4.84 -7.46 -11.82
N GLN A 86 5.80 -6.69 -12.31
CA GLN A 86 6.90 -6.20 -11.50
C GLN A 86 6.36 -5.22 -10.45
N PRO A 87 6.84 -5.31 -9.21
CA PRO A 87 6.41 -4.36 -8.19
C PRO A 87 6.93 -2.95 -8.48
N MET A 88 6.19 -1.97 -8.01
CA MET A 88 6.58 -0.57 -8.08
C MET A 88 6.89 -0.10 -6.66
N GLY A 89 7.66 0.98 -6.53
CA GLY A 89 7.97 1.50 -5.21
C GLY A 89 8.25 2.98 -5.24
N VAL A 90 8.04 3.64 -4.11
CA VAL A 90 8.38 5.04 -3.94
C VAL A 90 8.80 5.26 -2.49
N ALA A 91 9.92 5.96 -2.29
CA ALA A 91 10.44 6.23 -0.96
C ALA A 91 9.96 7.59 -0.47
N GLY A 92 9.76 7.70 0.84
CA GLY A 92 9.38 8.95 1.48
C GLY A 92 7.90 9.06 1.78
N ALA A 93 7.58 9.91 2.76
CA ALA A 93 6.20 10.12 3.16
C ALA A 93 5.46 10.93 2.10
N ARG A 94 4.26 10.49 1.73
CA ARG A 94 3.45 11.13 0.71
C ARG A 94 1.98 11.06 1.09
N PRO A 95 1.17 12.04 0.67
CA PRO A 95 -0.27 11.96 0.88
C PRO A 95 -0.89 10.91 -0.06
N MET A 96 -2.11 10.49 0.29
CA MET A 96 -2.81 9.47 -0.46
C MET A 96 -2.87 9.81 -1.96
N GLU A 97 -3.15 11.06 -2.28
CA GLU A 97 -3.32 11.45 -3.68
C GLU A 97 -2.06 11.23 -4.50
N ALA A 98 -0.90 11.48 -3.89
CA ALA A 98 0.38 11.27 -4.58
C ALA A 98 0.65 9.77 -4.76
N ILE A 99 0.29 8.97 -3.77
CA ILE A 99 0.45 7.51 -3.86
C ILE A 99 -0.48 6.96 -4.94
N GLU A 100 -1.71 7.43 -4.96
CA GLU A 100 -2.67 7.02 -5.97
C GLU A 100 -2.16 7.32 -7.38
N ALA A 101 -1.61 8.52 -7.56
CA ALA A 101 -1.11 8.92 -8.88
C ALA A 101 0.10 8.10 -9.27
N HIS A 102 1.01 7.85 -8.33
CA HIS A 102 2.24 7.13 -8.63
C HIS A 102 1.96 5.69 -9.07
N PHE A 103 1.03 5.03 -8.40
CA PHE A 103 0.72 3.62 -8.70
C PHE A 103 -0.46 3.43 -9.64
N GLY A 104 -1.14 4.50 -10.01
CA GLY A 104 -2.32 4.38 -10.87
C GLY A 104 -3.48 3.69 -10.17
N LEU A 105 -3.69 3.96 -8.89
CA LEU A 105 -4.69 3.25 -8.10
C LEU A 105 -6.12 3.54 -8.54
N ALA A 106 -6.36 4.68 -9.20
CA ALA A 106 -7.72 5.04 -9.58
C ALA A 106 -8.42 3.96 -10.41
N GLN A 107 -7.67 3.20 -11.19
CA GLN A 107 -8.25 2.13 -12.02
C GLN A 107 -8.83 1.01 -11.18
N TYR A 108 -8.50 0.95 -9.89
CA TYR A 108 -9.01 -0.09 -8.98
C TYR A 108 -10.08 0.45 -8.05
N ALA A 109 -10.55 1.70 -8.26
CA ALA A 109 -11.54 2.29 -7.37
C ALA A 109 -12.79 1.41 -7.31
N THR A 110 -13.40 1.35 -6.12
CA THR A 110 -14.65 0.60 -5.96
C THR A 110 -15.74 1.28 -6.77
N GLU A 111 -16.80 0.53 -7.07
CA GLU A 111 -17.89 1.07 -7.85
C GLU A 111 -18.48 2.32 -7.21
N ALA A 112 -18.64 2.32 -5.89
CA ALA A 112 -19.19 3.48 -5.18
C ALA A 112 -18.27 4.69 -5.32
N ALA A 113 -16.96 4.52 -5.14
CA ALA A 113 -16.01 5.61 -5.27
C ALA A 113 -15.94 6.09 -6.71
N ASP A 114 -15.99 5.17 -7.65
CA ASP A 114 -15.95 5.48 -9.07
C ASP A 114 -17.17 6.29 -9.48
N THR A 115 -18.33 5.88 -9.00
CA THR A 115 -19.58 6.59 -9.29
C THR A 115 -19.50 8.02 -8.75
N THR A 116 -18.97 8.18 -7.54
CA THR A 116 -18.84 9.50 -6.94
C THR A 116 -17.93 10.39 -7.77
N GLU A 117 -16.81 9.84 -8.22
CA GLU A 117 -15.89 10.60 -9.05
C GLU A 117 -16.51 10.99 -10.38
N ALA A 118 -17.22 10.06 -11.01
CA ALA A 118 -17.89 10.34 -12.27
C ALA A 118 -18.92 11.45 -12.11
N ALA A 119 -19.70 11.42 -11.04
CA ALA A 119 -20.69 12.46 -10.78
C ALA A 119 -20.01 13.81 -10.59
N ALA A 120 -18.91 13.86 -9.84
CA ALA A 120 -18.19 15.10 -9.62
C ALA A 120 -17.61 15.64 -10.92
N THR A 121 -17.11 14.76 -11.76
CA THR A 121 -16.53 15.16 -13.04
C THR A 121 -17.59 15.76 -13.96
N GLU A 122 -18.76 15.19 -13.97
CA GLU A 122 -19.83 15.67 -14.83
C GLU A 122 -20.47 16.95 -14.35
N ALA A 123 -20.38 17.19 -13.06
CA ALA A 123 -20.92 18.42 -12.49
C ALA A 123 -20.07 19.62 -12.84
#